data_ac7d9de8feb8cd923bb5b7428b9216b4
#
_entry.id   ac7d9de8feb8cd923bb5b7428b9216b4
#
_cell.length_a   1.000
_cell.length_b   1.000
_cell.length_c   1.000
_cell.angle_alpha   90.00
_cell.angle_beta   90.00
_cell.angle_gamma   90.00
#
_symmetry.space_group_name_H-M   'P 1'
#
loop_
_entity.id
_entity.type
_entity.pdbx_description
1 polymer ?
#
loop_
_entity_poly.entity_id
_entity_poly.type
_entity_poly.pdbx_seq_one_letter_code
_entity_poly.pdbx_strand_id
1 'polypeptide(L)'
;MDAIAIVLIILSITGIILFILPYRIRRQKRLQAREKMQKLGKQMVFNAKWHNKLGYTTIILTLWLAITGMCLRPPLMIPLAINKTTEKVKDGNVWHDKLRAIRWDAAEGNWLVSTSEGFLRVDEHFQHKPILLNKEKAPKVSPMGVNVFESDGKGGWLIGSFSGMFRWNPEKNLIVDYFTGKANQGKSMIPISSSLVSGYSKDFFGGKEVIFDYSKGASLGETASTPELLSATPMSLWNVALELHVGRCYSPFLGPLSDLFVFISGLLITLVLLSGYIILHRRKKKNPKLPRKSL
;
A
#
# COMPACT_ATOMS: atom_id res chain seq x y z
N MET A 1 7.89 12.26 -6.41
CA MET A 1 6.67 11.52 -6.83
C MET A 1 5.82 12.36 -7.78
N ASP A 2 5.49 13.61 -7.41
CA ASP A 2 4.55 14.48 -8.15
C ASP A 2 4.97 14.77 -9.60
N ALA A 3 6.24 15.05 -9.85
CA ALA A 3 6.75 15.28 -11.21
C ALA A 3 6.50 14.10 -12.15
N ILE A 4 6.63 12.86 -11.66
CA ILE A 4 6.37 11.65 -12.47
C ILE A 4 4.88 11.44 -12.68
N ALA A 5 4.04 11.75 -11.69
CA ALA A 5 2.60 11.71 -11.86
C ALA A 5 2.13 12.70 -12.95
N ILE A 6 2.66 13.92 -12.95
CA ILE A 6 2.40 14.91 -14.01
C ILE A 6 2.81 14.38 -15.38
N VAL A 7 4.01 13.78 -15.48
CA VAL A 7 4.48 13.17 -16.73
C VAL A 7 3.55 12.05 -17.21
N LEU A 8 3.08 11.18 -16.31
CA LEU A 8 2.13 10.11 -16.64
C LEU A 8 0.79 10.68 -17.14
N ILE A 9 0.29 11.75 -16.54
CA ILE A 9 -0.92 12.44 -17.00
C ILE A 9 -0.72 12.98 -18.42
N ILE A 10 0.40 13.66 -18.68
CA ILE A 10 0.73 14.20 -20.02
C ILE A 10 0.85 13.05 -21.04
N LEU A 11 1.52 11.96 -20.69
CA LEU A 11 1.64 10.78 -21.54
C LEU A 11 0.28 10.16 -21.84
N SER A 12 -0.61 10.07 -20.85
CA SER A 12 -1.97 9.54 -21.03
C SER A 12 -2.79 10.43 -21.98
N ILE A 13 -2.79 11.74 -21.77
CA ILE A 13 -3.50 12.70 -22.64
C ILE A 13 -2.97 12.65 -24.06
N THR A 14 -1.64 12.71 -24.23
CA THR A 14 -1.03 12.65 -25.57
C THR A 14 -1.25 11.29 -26.23
N GLY A 15 -1.28 10.21 -25.49
CA GLY A 15 -1.63 8.87 -25.96
C GLY A 15 -3.06 8.80 -26.49
N ILE A 16 -4.04 9.33 -25.75
CA ILE A 16 -5.44 9.41 -26.20
C ILE A 16 -5.55 10.26 -27.49
N ILE A 17 -4.87 11.40 -27.54
CA ILE A 17 -4.85 12.24 -28.73
C ILE A 17 -4.29 11.46 -29.93
N LEU A 18 -3.18 10.76 -29.76
CA LEU A 18 -2.56 9.94 -30.80
C LEU A 18 -3.43 8.76 -31.25
N PHE A 19 -4.28 8.23 -30.37
CA PHE A 19 -5.25 7.20 -30.71
C PHE A 19 -6.42 7.75 -31.53
N ILE A 20 -6.92 8.93 -31.19
CA ILE A 20 -8.09 9.54 -31.86
C ILE A 20 -7.73 10.21 -33.19
N LEU A 21 -6.55 10.85 -33.31
CA LEU A 21 -6.17 11.62 -34.48
C LEU A 21 -6.21 10.84 -35.81
N PRO A 22 -5.74 9.57 -35.91
CA PRO A 22 -5.82 8.81 -37.14
C PRO A 22 -7.26 8.63 -37.65
N TYR A 23 -8.22 8.41 -36.73
CA TYR A 23 -9.65 8.29 -37.11
C TYR A 23 -10.19 9.61 -37.64
N ARG A 24 -9.85 10.73 -36.98
CA ARG A 24 -10.22 12.07 -37.43
C ARG A 24 -9.63 12.41 -38.80
N ILE A 25 -8.34 12.09 -39.03
CA ILE A 25 -7.67 12.31 -40.32
C ILE A 25 -8.35 11.49 -41.41
N ARG A 26 -8.63 10.20 -41.16
CA ARG A 26 -9.37 9.34 -42.15
C ARG A 26 -10.76 9.90 -42.51
N ARG A 27 -11.48 10.43 -41.49
CA ARG A 27 -12.77 11.08 -41.69
C ARG A 27 -12.65 12.33 -42.58
N GLN A 28 -11.66 13.21 -42.29
CA GLN A 28 -11.43 14.43 -43.09
C GLN A 28 -10.97 14.11 -44.54
N LYS A 29 -10.21 13.02 -44.71
CA LYS A 29 -9.82 12.52 -46.02
C LYS A 29 -11.06 12.13 -46.85
N ARG A 30 -12.04 11.46 -46.25
CA ARG A 30 -13.31 11.11 -46.93
C ARG A 30 -14.14 12.37 -47.30
N LEU A 31 -14.05 13.42 -46.47
CA LEU A 31 -14.76 14.68 -46.71
C LEU A 31 -13.98 15.63 -47.62
N GLN A 32 -12.83 15.21 -48.16
CA GLN A 32 -11.92 15.99 -49.02
C GLN A 32 -11.47 17.33 -48.39
N ALA A 33 -11.55 17.48 -47.06
CA ALA A 33 -11.21 18.69 -46.33
C ALA A 33 -9.67 18.78 -46.12
N ARG A 34 -8.94 19.14 -47.17
CA ARG A 34 -7.45 19.13 -47.21
C ARG A 34 -6.78 19.95 -46.12
N GLU A 35 -7.25 21.17 -45.86
CA GLU A 35 -6.69 22.03 -44.83
C GLU A 35 -6.83 21.44 -43.41
N LYS A 36 -8.04 20.94 -43.09
CA LYS A 36 -8.28 20.29 -41.79
C LYS A 36 -7.42 19.02 -41.61
N MET A 37 -7.24 18.26 -42.67
CA MET A 37 -6.38 17.08 -42.67
C MET A 37 -4.90 17.43 -42.42
N GLN A 38 -4.39 18.52 -43.07
CA GLN A 38 -3.02 18.99 -42.84
C GLN A 38 -2.81 19.48 -41.40
N LYS A 39 -3.77 20.24 -40.85
CA LYS A 39 -3.74 20.71 -39.47
C LYS A 39 -3.69 19.54 -38.47
N LEU A 40 -4.55 18.53 -38.64
CA LEU A 40 -4.56 17.34 -37.80
C LEU A 40 -3.29 16.51 -37.97
N GLY A 41 -2.70 16.45 -39.16
CA GLY A 41 -1.42 15.81 -39.42
C GLY A 41 -0.25 16.47 -38.65
N LYS A 42 -0.17 17.82 -38.66
CA LYS A 42 0.81 18.57 -37.90
C LYS A 42 0.64 18.31 -36.39
N GLN A 43 -0.59 18.32 -35.91
CA GLN A 43 -0.91 18.04 -34.51
C GLN A 43 -0.49 16.60 -34.11
N MET A 44 -0.72 15.62 -34.98
CA MET A 44 -0.29 14.24 -34.74
C MET A 44 1.24 14.11 -34.63
N VAL A 45 1.99 14.78 -35.53
CA VAL A 45 3.47 14.76 -35.47
C VAL A 45 3.98 15.42 -34.20
N PHE A 46 3.41 16.57 -33.83
CA PHE A 46 3.78 17.28 -32.60
C PHE A 46 3.55 16.43 -31.35
N ASN A 47 2.33 15.87 -31.19
CA ASN A 47 2.02 15.00 -30.05
C ASN A 47 2.89 13.74 -30.03
N ALA A 48 3.13 13.09 -31.16
CA ALA A 48 3.99 11.92 -31.24
C ALA A 48 5.46 12.24 -30.82
N LYS A 49 5.98 13.41 -31.24
CA LYS A 49 7.31 13.84 -30.85
C LYS A 49 7.44 14.00 -29.33
N TRP A 50 6.52 14.70 -28.70
CA TRP A 50 6.55 14.95 -27.26
C TRP A 50 6.24 13.69 -26.45
N HIS A 51 5.24 12.91 -26.83
CA HIS A 51 4.91 11.63 -26.21
C HIS A 51 6.12 10.69 -26.19
N ASN A 52 6.77 10.52 -27.36
CA ASN A 52 7.96 9.66 -27.45
C ASN A 52 9.16 10.21 -26.66
N LYS A 53 9.38 11.54 -26.67
CA LYS A 53 10.47 12.16 -25.92
C LYS A 53 10.29 11.97 -24.42
N LEU A 54 9.12 12.34 -23.90
CA LEU A 54 8.79 12.18 -22.48
C LEU A 54 8.81 10.70 -22.07
N GLY A 55 8.12 9.83 -22.81
CA GLY A 55 8.09 8.41 -22.52
C GLY A 55 9.49 7.78 -22.48
N TYR A 56 10.37 8.13 -23.42
CA TYR A 56 11.74 7.60 -23.44
C TYR A 56 12.59 8.09 -22.27
N THR A 57 12.49 9.38 -21.92
CA THR A 57 13.31 9.94 -20.83
C THR A 57 12.87 9.50 -19.45
N THR A 58 11.59 9.16 -19.27
CA THR A 58 11.03 8.79 -17.96
C THR A 58 10.76 7.30 -17.78
N ILE A 59 11.03 6.47 -18.82
CA ILE A 59 10.63 5.06 -18.81
C ILE A 59 11.15 4.27 -17.62
N ILE A 60 12.41 4.50 -17.22
CA ILE A 60 13.03 3.80 -16.09
C ILE A 60 12.30 4.11 -14.79
N LEU A 61 12.02 5.40 -14.55
CA LEU A 61 11.34 5.86 -13.32
C LEU A 61 9.87 5.43 -13.30
N THR A 62 9.17 5.54 -14.43
CA THR A 62 7.76 5.13 -14.50
C THR A 62 7.59 3.61 -14.36
N LEU A 63 8.52 2.83 -14.94
CA LEU A 63 8.55 1.38 -14.79
C LEU A 63 8.86 0.98 -13.36
N TRP A 64 9.84 1.63 -12.73
CA TRP A 64 10.17 1.43 -11.32
C TRP A 64 8.96 1.66 -10.41
N LEU A 65 8.24 2.78 -10.58
CA LEU A 65 7.06 3.08 -9.79
C LEU A 65 5.91 2.10 -10.03
N ALA A 66 5.71 1.65 -11.27
CA ALA A 66 4.69 0.66 -11.58
C ALA A 66 4.98 -0.68 -10.88
N ILE A 67 6.22 -1.16 -10.96
CA ILE A 67 6.64 -2.42 -10.34
C ILE A 67 6.57 -2.32 -8.81
N THR A 68 7.15 -1.27 -8.22
CA THR A 68 7.12 -1.11 -6.76
C THR A 68 5.71 -0.89 -6.23
N GLY A 69 4.84 -0.19 -6.98
CA GLY A 69 3.44 -0.02 -6.64
C GLY A 69 2.69 -1.35 -6.56
N MET A 70 2.92 -2.28 -7.49
CA MET A 70 2.33 -3.61 -7.45
C MET A 70 2.74 -4.41 -6.19
N CYS A 71 3.93 -4.13 -5.66
CA CYS A 71 4.44 -4.79 -4.45
C CYS A 71 3.77 -4.32 -3.15
N LEU A 72 3.04 -3.23 -3.16
CA LEU A 72 2.38 -2.65 -1.98
C LEU A 72 0.99 -3.24 -1.67
N ARG A 73 0.47 -4.07 -2.56
CA ARG A 73 -0.87 -4.69 -2.42
C ARG A 73 -0.83 -6.16 -2.82
N PRO A 74 -1.82 -6.98 -2.36
CA PRO A 74 -1.95 -8.35 -2.85
C PRO A 74 -2.07 -8.38 -4.38
N PRO A 75 -1.56 -9.41 -5.07
CA PRO A 75 -0.98 -10.62 -4.50
C PRO A 75 0.53 -10.53 -4.16
N LEU A 76 1.29 -9.56 -4.74
CA LEU A 76 2.75 -9.49 -4.58
C LEU A 76 3.20 -9.09 -3.17
N MET A 77 2.39 -8.30 -2.46
CA MET A 77 2.69 -7.91 -1.07
C MET A 77 2.88 -9.14 -0.16
N ILE A 78 2.07 -10.19 -0.35
CA ILE A 78 2.06 -11.36 0.54
C ILE A 78 3.42 -12.06 0.58
N PRO A 79 4.00 -12.51 -0.54
CA PRO A 79 5.31 -13.15 -0.52
C PRO A 79 6.43 -12.20 -0.05
N LEU A 80 6.33 -10.90 -0.33
CA LEU A 80 7.32 -9.92 0.13
C LEU A 80 7.26 -9.69 1.64
N ALA A 81 6.06 -9.69 2.23
CA ALA A 81 5.88 -9.54 3.67
C ALA A 81 6.37 -10.76 4.48
N ILE A 82 6.33 -11.95 3.88
CA ILE A 82 6.75 -13.20 4.53
C ILE A 82 8.27 -13.38 4.44
N ASN A 83 8.86 -13.04 3.30
CA ASN A 83 10.29 -13.20 3.06
C ASN A 83 11.09 -12.05 3.67
N LYS A 84 12.27 -12.37 4.23
CA LYS A 84 13.16 -11.41 4.87
C LYS A 84 14.49 -11.33 4.15
N THR A 85 15.07 -10.13 4.16
CA THR A 85 16.46 -9.97 3.70
C THR A 85 17.40 -10.66 4.69
N THR A 86 18.43 -11.33 4.18
CA THR A 86 19.48 -11.97 4.99
C THR A 86 20.52 -10.96 5.45
N GLU A 87 20.65 -9.84 4.77
CA GLU A 87 21.61 -8.80 5.11
C GLU A 87 21.03 -7.80 6.11
N LYS A 88 21.81 -7.50 7.15
CA LYS A 88 21.54 -6.36 8.03
C LYS A 88 21.71 -5.08 7.23
N VAL A 89 20.73 -4.19 7.32
CA VAL A 89 20.87 -2.84 6.78
C VAL A 89 22.10 -2.19 7.40
N LYS A 90 23.05 -1.74 6.59
CA LYS A 90 24.35 -1.21 7.04
C LYS A 90 24.25 0.13 7.76
N ASP A 91 23.11 0.82 7.66
CA ASP A 91 22.88 2.06 8.39
C ASP A 91 22.74 1.81 9.88
N GLY A 92 23.44 2.56 10.69
CA GLY A 92 23.57 2.37 12.13
C GLY A 92 22.26 2.37 12.92
N ASN A 93 21.16 2.84 12.34
CA ASN A 93 19.85 2.86 12.98
C ASN A 93 18.87 1.87 12.36
N VAL A 94 19.01 0.60 12.74
CA VAL A 94 18.12 -0.51 12.30
C VAL A 94 16.66 -0.30 12.70
N TRP A 95 16.39 0.68 13.56
CA TRP A 95 15.10 0.90 14.20
C TRP A 95 14.28 2.03 13.58
N HIS A 96 14.93 2.89 12.80
CA HIS A 96 14.37 4.17 12.37
C HIS A 96 12.94 4.05 11.81
N ASP A 97 12.72 3.16 10.87
CA ASP A 97 11.39 2.96 10.26
C ASP A 97 10.62 1.75 10.83
N LYS A 98 11.20 1.03 11.80
CA LYS A 98 10.62 -0.21 12.31
C LYS A 98 9.93 -0.08 13.64
N LEU A 99 10.21 0.98 14.39
CA LEU A 99 9.55 1.25 15.66
C LEU A 99 8.08 1.60 15.43
N ARG A 100 7.19 0.92 16.15
CA ARG A 100 5.75 1.10 16.02
C ARG A 100 5.06 1.56 17.29
N ALA A 101 5.40 0.95 18.42
CA ALA A 101 4.86 1.33 19.71
C ALA A 101 5.82 0.93 20.83
N ILE A 102 5.73 1.62 21.96
CA ILE A 102 6.49 1.34 23.18
C ILE A 102 5.56 1.41 24.37
N ARG A 103 5.70 0.48 25.32
CA ARG A 103 4.99 0.47 26.61
C ARG A 103 5.93 0.03 27.71
N TRP A 104 5.74 0.63 28.88
CA TRP A 104 6.43 0.22 30.09
C TRP A 104 5.77 -1.01 30.70
N ASP A 105 6.54 -2.06 30.91
CA ASP A 105 6.10 -3.27 31.63
C ASP A 105 6.54 -3.15 33.09
N ALA A 106 5.62 -2.68 33.93
CA ALA A 106 5.89 -2.45 35.34
C ALA A 106 6.15 -3.76 36.13
N ALA A 107 5.66 -4.90 35.65
CA ALA A 107 5.88 -6.20 36.29
C ALA A 107 7.32 -6.66 36.13
N GLU A 108 7.93 -6.38 34.97
CA GLU A 108 9.27 -6.83 34.62
C GLU A 108 10.31 -5.71 34.70
N GLY A 109 9.92 -4.47 34.93
CA GLY A 109 10.82 -3.31 34.99
C GLY A 109 11.56 -3.04 33.68
N ASN A 110 10.93 -3.24 32.55
CA ASN A 110 11.52 -3.04 31.23
C ASN A 110 10.52 -2.47 30.23
N TRP A 111 11.05 -2.00 29.09
CA TRP A 111 10.23 -1.56 27.98
C TRP A 111 9.91 -2.69 27.04
N LEU A 112 8.64 -2.84 26.69
CA LEU A 112 8.19 -3.64 25.55
C LEU A 112 8.06 -2.75 24.33
N VAL A 113 8.78 -3.09 23.28
CA VAL A 113 8.80 -2.33 22.03
C VAL A 113 8.27 -3.19 20.91
N SER A 114 7.22 -2.72 20.25
CA SER A 114 6.70 -3.32 19.03
C SER A 114 7.42 -2.76 17.81
N THR A 115 7.87 -3.64 16.95
CA THR A 115 8.49 -3.31 15.66
C THR A 115 7.75 -4.00 14.52
N SER A 116 8.09 -3.68 13.28
CA SER A 116 7.57 -4.41 12.11
C SER A 116 8.02 -5.89 12.08
N GLU A 117 9.01 -6.26 12.89
CA GLU A 117 9.60 -7.60 12.93
C GLU A 117 9.15 -8.44 14.12
N GLY A 118 8.54 -7.85 15.12
CA GLY A 118 8.11 -8.49 16.36
C GLY A 118 8.28 -7.59 17.58
N PHE A 119 8.26 -8.20 18.74
CA PHE A 119 8.40 -7.51 20.03
C PHE A 119 9.81 -7.68 20.58
N LEU A 120 10.26 -6.63 21.26
CA LEU A 120 11.55 -6.56 21.91
C LEU A 120 11.40 -6.13 23.35
N ARG A 121 12.30 -6.61 24.21
CA ARG A 121 12.54 -6.06 25.52
C ARG A 121 13.76 -5.16 25.51
N VAL A 122 13.63 -4.02 26.15
CA VAL A 122 14.70 -3.03 26.32
C VAL A 122 14.75 -2.65 27.80
N ASP A 123 15.93 -2.57 28.38
CA ASP A 123 16.13 -2.17 29.75
C ASP A 123 15.64 -0.73 30.00
N GLU A 124 15.40 -0.40 31.28
CA GLU A 124 14.85 0.88 31.71
C GLU A 124 15.56 2.10 31.11
N HIS A 125 16.87 2.05 31.02
CA HIS A 125 17.71 3.17 30.61
C HIS A 125 18.23 3.06 29.14
N PHE A 126 17.81 2.06 28.38
CA PHE A 126 18.26 1.81 27.02
C PHE A 126 19.77 1.62 26.86
N GLN A 127 20.43 1.09 27.90
CA GLN A 127 21.89 0.92 27.92
C GLN A 127 22.34 -0.43 27.36
N HIS A 128 21.48 -1.42 27.38
CA HIS A 128 21.80 -2.76 26.91
C HIS A 128 21.19 -3.05 25.55
N LYS A 129 21.75 -4.03 24.87
CA LYS A 129 21.25 -4.47 23.57
C LYS A 129 19.82 -5.03 23.71
N PRO A 130 18.87 -4.55 22.91
CA PRO A 130 17.50 -5.06 22.94
C PRO A 130 17.43 -6.57 22.68
N ILE A 131 16.55 -7.24 23.43
CA ILE A 131 16.31 -8.68 23.33
C ILE A 131 15.08 -8.91 22.48
N LEU A 132 15.23 -9.56 21.31
CA LEU A 132 14.11 -9.97 20.49
C LEU A 132 13.36 -11.13 21.16
N LEU A 133 12.08 -10.92 21.45
CA LEU A 133 11.22 -11.97 21.95
C LEU A 133 10.98 -13.01 20.85
N ASN A 134 10.97 -14.29 21.26
CA ASN A 134 10.78 -15.36 20.31
C ASN A 134 9.43 -15.19 19.58
N LYS A 135 9.45 -15.28 18.24
CA LYS A 135 8.28 -15.10 17.39
C LYS A 135 7.16 -16.14 17.63
N GLU A 136 7.53 -17.29 18.16
CA GLU A 136 6.54 -18.32 18.53
C GLU A 136 5.83 -18.00 19.85
N LYS A 137 6.45 -17.12 20.66
CA LYS A 137 6.00 -16.72 21.98
C LYS A 137 5.42 -15.32 22.03
N ALA A 138 5.26 -14.69 20.88
CA ALA A 138 4.69 -13.34 20.74
C ALA A 138 3.58 -13.34 19.66
N PRO A 139 2.55 -12.50 19.82
CA PRO A 139 1.50 -12.38 18.81
C PRO A 139 2.08 -11.97 17.46
N LYS A 140 1.54 -12.54 16.38
CA LYS A 140 1.85 -12.07 15.04
C LYS A 140 1.13 -10.75 14.80
N VAL A 141 1.91 -9.70 14.58
CA VAL A 141 1.37 -8.38 14.24
C VAL A 141 1.58 -8.08 12.76
N SER A 142 0.68 -7.26 12.24
CA SER A 142 0.80 -6.76 10.88
C SER A 142 2.13 -6.01 10.69
N PRO A 143 2.78 -6.12 9.51
CA PRO A 143 3.93 -5.28 9.15
C PRO A 143 3.64 -3.78 9.25
N MET A 144 2.37 -3.39 9.18
CA MET A 144 1.93 -2.00 9.38
C MET A 144 1.98 -1.55 10.85
N GLY A 145 2.19 -2.47 11.78
CA GLY A 145 2.35 -2.22 13.21
C GLY A 145 1.16 -2.62 14.05
N VAL A 146 1.25 -2.30 15.35
CA VAL A 146 0.17 -2.47 16.32
C VAL A 146 -0.69 -1.22 16.39
N ASN A 147 -1.99 -1.42 16.49
CA ASN A 147 -2.99 -0.35 16.70
C ASN A 147 -3.52 -0.36 18.13
N VAL A 148 -3.42 -1.51 18.80
CA VAL A 148 -3.77 -1.68 20.21
C VAL A 148 -2.57 -2.29 20.92
N PHE A 149 -2.10 -1.62 21.96
CA PHE A 149 -1.02 -2.10 22.82
C PHE A 149 -1.28 -1.61 24.23
N GLU A 150 -2.16 -2.31 24.94
CA GLU A 150 -2.67 -1.92 26.26
C GLU A 150 -2.45 -3.03 27.26
N SER A 151 -2.24 -2.67 28.54
CA SER A 151 -2.24 -3.65 29.63
C SER A 151 -3.63 -4.22 29.82
N ASP A 152 -3.75 -5.54 30.02
CA ASP A 152 -5.02 -6.18 30.34
C ASP A 152 -5.42 -6.02 31.83
N GLY A 153 -4.56 -5.37 32.62
CA GLY A 153 -4.73 -5.19 34.07
C GLY A 153 -4.53 -6.46 34.91
N LYS A 154 -4.12 -7.59 34.28
CA LYS A 154 -3.91 -8.89 34.93
C LYS A 154 -2.48 -9.42 34.72
N GLY A 155 -1.55 -8.52 34.40
CA GLY A 155 -0.16 -8.86 34.10
C GLY A 155 0.08 -9.36 32.67
N GLY A 156 -0.86 -9.12 31.77
CA GLY A 156 -0.77 -9.39 30.35
C GLY A 156 -1.04 -8.16 29.49
N TRP A 157 -1.05 -8.37 28.19
CA TRP A 157 -1.19 -7.33 27.18
C TRP A 157 -2.32 -7.64 26.19
N LEU A 158 -3.03 -6.61 25.78
CA LEU A 158 -3.92 -6.63 24.63
C LEU A 158 -3.15 -6.11 23.41
N ILE A 159 -2.99 -6.95 22.42
CA ILE A 159 -2.28 -6.65 21.19
C ILE A 159 -3.26 -6.73 20.03
N GLY A 160 -3.55 -5.59 19.41
CA GLY A 160 -4.44 -5.50 18.25
C GLY A 160 -3.72 -4.93 17.02
N SER A 161 -3.99 -5.51 15.87
CA SER A 161 -3.47 -5.06 14.58
C SER A 161 -4.39 -5.53 13.45
N PHE A 162 -4.03 -5.27 12.21
CA PHE A 162 -4.71 -5.87 11.04
C PHE A 162 -4.53 -7.40 10.93
N SER A 163 -3.74 -8.00 11.82
CA SER A 163 -3.63 -9.46 11.95
C SER A 163 -4.55 -10.05 13.03
N GLY A 164 -5.47 -9.26 13.59
CA GLY A 164 -6.38 -9.65 14.64
C GLY A 164 -6.07 -9.00 15.98
N MET A 165 -6.70 -9.49 17.05
CA MET A 165 -6.50 -9.05 18.42
C MET A 165 -6.22 -10.24 19.33
N PHE A 166 -5.25 -10.08 20.22
CA PHE A 166 -4.75 -11.15 21.09
C PHE A 166 -4.61 -10.67 22.53
N ARG A 167 -4.91 -11.56 23.49
CA ARG A 167 -4.45 -11.44 24.86
C ARG A 167 -3.10 -12.17 24.95
N TRP A 168 -2.07 -11.47 25.36
CA TRP A 168 -0.71 -11.99 25.40
C TRP A 168 -0.10 -11.83 26.78
N ASN A 169 0.41 -12.93 27.32
CA ASN A 169 1.22 -12.92 28.51
C ASN A 169 2.62 -13.41 28.14
N PRO A 170 3.63 -12.52 28.08
CA PRO A 170 4.98 -12.86 27.67
C PRO A 170 5.65 -13.88 28.62
N GLU A 171 5.37 -13.81 29.92
CA GLU A 171 5.97 -14.67 30.93
C GLU A 171 5.48 -16.12 30.83
N LYS A 172 4.18 -16.27 30.69
CA LYS A 172 3.54 -17.57 30.55
C LYS A 172 3.60 -18.12 29.11
N ASN A 173 4.18 -17.36 28.18
CA ASN A 173 4.18 -17.66 26.77
C ASN A 173 2.78 -17.99 26.22
N LEU A 174 1.75 -17.33 26.76
CA LEU A 174 0.36 -17.59 26.42
C LEU A 174 -0.14 -16.51 25.46
N ILE A 175 -0.62 -16.97 24.32
CA ILE A 175 -1.28 -16.12 23.31
C ILE A 175 -2.67 -16.68 23.12
N VAL A 176 -3.70 -15.87 23.34
CA VAL A 176 -5.10 -16.24 23.20
C VAL A 176 -5.76 -15.26 22.23
N ASP A 177 -6.44 -15.77 21.22
CA ASP A 177 -7.24 -14.95 20.33
C ASP A 177 -8.37 -14.27 21.14
N TYR A 178 -8.48 -12.97 21.02
CA TYR A 178 -9.38 -12.17 21.82
C TYR A 178 -10.85 -12.50 21.57
N PHE A 179 -11.23 -12.76 20.31
CA PHE A 179 -12.61 -12.97 19.91
C PHE A 179 -13.09 -14.41 20.14
N THR A 180 -12.21 -15.37 19.94
CA THR A 180 -12.56 -16.79 20.03
C THR A 180 -12.20 -17.44 21.35
N GLY A 181 -11.34 -16.81 22.15
CA GLY A 181 -10.83 -17.37 23.40
C GLY A 181 -9.92 -18.58 23.21
N LYS A 182 -9.57 -18.95 21.97
CA LYS A 182 -8.73 -20.10 21.69
C LYS A 182 -7.25 -19.74 21.77
N ALA A 183 -6.43 -20.68 22.28
CA ALA A 183 -4.99 -20.51 22.27
C ALA A 183 -4.49 -20.43 20.82
N ASN A 184 -3.75 -19.36 20.50
CA ASN A 184 -3.18 -19.16 19.18
C ASN A 184 -1.84 -19.88 19.08
N GLN A 185 -1.81 -21.01 18.41
CA GLN A 185 -0.59 -21.82 18.22
C GLN A 185 0.33 -21.28 17.11
N GLY A 186 0.17 -20.04 16.68
CA GLY A 186 1.10 -19.38 15.76
C GLY A 186 1.15 -19.92 14.32
N LYS A 187 0.27 -20.85 13.95
CA LYS A 187 0.32 -21.56 12.65
C LYS A 187 -0.30 -20.83 11.45
N SER A 188 -0.91 -19.67 11.61
CA SER A 188 -1.41 -18.95 10.43
C SER A 188 -0.24 -18.34 9.63
N MET A 189 -0.06 -18.82 8.40
CA MET A 189 0.95 -18.29 7.47
C MET A 189 0.58 -16.89 6.92
N ILE A 190 -0.69 -16.50 6.98
CA ILE A 190 -1.17 -15.25 6.40
C ILE A 190 -1.42 -14.26 7.53
N PRO A 191 -0.74 -13.09 7.54
CA PRO A 191 -0.90 -12.08 8.59
C PRO A 191 -2.15 -11.21 8.41
N ILE A 192 -3.19 -11.76 7.80
CA ILE A 192 -4.46 -11.05 7.54
C ILE A 192 -5.56 -11.80 8.29
N SER A 193 -6.21 -11.13 9.22
CA SER A 193 -7.38 -11.63 9.95
C SER A 193 -8.67 -11.16 9.29
N SER A 194 -9.77 -11.85 9.57
CA SER A 194 -11.14 -11.37 9.27
C SER A 194 -11.53 -10.16 10.12
N SER A 195 -10.77 -9.87 11.19
CA SER A 195 -10.94 -8.72 12.07
C SER A 195 -9.69 -7.85 11.98
N LEU A 196 -9.84 -6.71 11.29
CA LEU A 196 -8.77 -5.73 11.07
C LEU A 196 -8.82 -4.67 12.17
N VAL A 197 -8.29 -5.02 13.35
CA VAL A 197 -8.40 -4.15 14.53
C VAL A 197 -7.58 -2.89 14.33
N SER A 198 -8.25 -1.73 14.41
CA SER A 198 -7.67 -0.39 14.25
C SER A 198 -7.69 0.45 15.51
N GLY A 199 -8.42 0.05 16.54
CA GLY A 199 -8.47 0.74 17.82
C GLY A 199 -9.21 -0.07 18.88
N TYR A 200 -8.98 0.30 20.13
CA TYR A 200 -9.64 -0.30 21.31
C TYR A 200 -9.72 0.73 22.43
N SER A 201 -10.79 0.73 23.19
CA SER A 201 -10.90 1.43 24.45
C SER A 201 -11.82 0.66 25.39
N LYS A 202 -11.55 0.74 26.68
CA LYS A 202 -12.43 0.33 27.79
C LYS A 202 -12.85 1.50 28.67
N ASP A 203 -12.59 2.72 28.22
CA ASP A 203 -12.91 3.95 28.96
C ASP A 203 -14.35 4.40 28.77
N PHE A 204 -15.10 3.63 27.98
CA PHE A 204 -16.51 3.91 27.75
C PHE A 204 -17.33 3.72 29.01
N PHE A 205 -18.45 4.48 29.14
CA PHE A 205 -19.29 4.50 30.31
C PHE A 205 -19.71 3.09 30.78
N GLY A 206 -19.42 2.79 32.03
CA GLY A 206 -19.63 1.46 32.62
C GLY A 206 -18.56 0.43 32.33
N GLY A 207 -17.38 0.84 31.82
CA GLY A 207 -16.24 -0.05 31.54
C GLY A 207 -16.48 -0.99 30.35
N LYS A 208 -17.41 -0.65 29.48
CA LYS A 208 -17.66 -1.44 28.26
C LYS A 208 -16.52 -1.27 27.26
N GLU A 209 -16.13 -2.37 26.66
CA GLU A 209 -15.09 -2.39 25.64
C GLU A 209 -15.63 -1.94 24.30
N VAL A 210 -14.90 -1.05 23.62
CA VAL A 210 -15.17 -0.60 22.25
C VAL A 210 -14.01 -1.02 21.37
N ILE A 211 -14.31 -1.69 20.27
CA ILE A 211 -13.32 -2.13 19.29
C ILE A 211 -13.61 -1.47 17.96
N PHE A 212 -12.59 -0.87 17.35
CA PHE A 212 -12.65 -0.36 16.00
C PHE A 212 -12.06 -1.39 15.04
N ASP A 213 -12.89 -1.85 14.11
CA ASP A 213 -12.46 -2.67 12.97
C ASP A 213 -12.38 -1.78 11.73
N TYR A 214 -11.25 -1.86 11.03
CA TYR A 214 -10.97 -1.01 9.87
C TYR A 214 -12.01 -1.13 8.75
N SER A 215 -12.60 -2.31 8.58
CA SER A 215 -13.57 -2.58 7.52
C SER A 215 -15.03 -2.58 8.01
N LYS A 216 -15.27 -2.84 9.29
CA LYS A 216 -16.62 -3.01 9.85
C LYS A 216 -17.06 -1.82 10.70
N GLY A 217 -16.14 -0.91 11.05
CA GLY A 217 -16.42 0.23 11.92
C GLY A 217 -16.30 -0.08 13.41
N ALA A 218 -17.04 0.67 14.24
CA ALA A 218 -17.03 0.51 15.69
C ALA A 218 -17.97 -0.61 16.15
N SER A 219 -17.51 -1.43 17.12
CA SER A 219 -18.36 -2.40 17.81
C SER A 219 -18.38 -2.13 19.31
N LEU A 220 -19.57 -2.16 19.89
CA LEU A 220 -19.84 -2.13 21.33
C LEU A 220 -20.25 -3.54 21.75
N GLY A 221 -19.32 -4.33 22.27
CA GLY A 221 -19.59 -5.73 22.61
C GLY A 221 -20.08 -6.53 21.41
N GLU A 222 -21.24 -7.20 21.54
CA GLU A 222 -21.80 -8.04 20.46
C GLU A 222 -22.53 -7.24 19.37
N THR A 223 -22.92 -6.00 19.63
CA THR A 223 -23.63 -5.14 18.66
C THR A 223 -22.64 -4.29 17.87
N ALA A 224 -22.35 -4.74 16.64
CA ALA A 224 -21.56 -3.96 15.70
C ALA A 224 -22.46 -2.93 15.00
N SER A 225 -22.42 -1.68 15.45
CA SER A 225 -22.96 -0.57 14.67
C SER A 225 -22.06 0.64 14.82
N THR A 226 -21.56 1.15 13.71
CA THR A 226 -20.88 2.46 13.71
C THR A 226 -21.94 3.51 14.06
N PRO A 227 -21.72 4.33 15.11
CA PRO A 227 -22.63 5.40 15.42
C PRO A 227 -22.88 6.29 14.21
N GLU A 228 -24.13 6.69 13.97
CA GLU A 228 -24.51 7.49 12.80
C GLU A 228 -23.69 8.78 12.69
N LEU A 229 -23.38 9.42 13.81
CA LEU A 229 -22.53 10.60 13.86
C LEU A 229 -21.12 10.35 13.27
N LEU A 230 -20.54 9.18 13.49
CA LEU A 230 -19.24 8.83 12.94
C LEU A 230 -19.33 8.46 11.45
N SER A 231 -20.42 7.78 11.05
CA SER A 231 -20.63 7.43 9.64
C SER A 231 -20.93 8.66 8.78
N ALA A 232 -21.52 9.71 9.36
CA ALA A 232 -21.79 10.98 8.69
C ALA A 232 -20.62 11.96 8.71
N THR A 233 -19.50 11.64 9.38
CA THR A 233 -18.34 12.53 9.45
C THR A 233 -17.73 12.72 8.06
N PRO A 234 -17.55 13.98 7.58
CA PRO A 234 -17.01 14.24 6.27
C PRO A 234 -15.54 13.79 6.17
N MET A 235 -15.21 13.16 5.06
CA MET A 235 -13.83 12.74 4.74
C MET A 235 -13.08 13.86 4.03
N SER A 236 -11.80 14.05 4.36
CA SER A 236 -10.96 15.01 3.63
C SER A 236 -10.77 14.56 2.17
N LEU A 237 -10.64 15.52 1.25
CA LEU A 237 -10.38 15.22 -0.17
C LEU A 237 -9.08 14.44 -0.37
N TRP A 238 -8.09 14.62 0.50
CA TRP A 238 -6.86 13.82 0.49
C TRP A 238 -7.15 12.34 0.76
N ASN A 239 -7.94 12.04 1.78
CA ASN A 239 -8.34 10.66 2.09
C ASN A 239 -9.19 10.07 0.94
N VAL A 240 -10.10 10.87 0.35
CA VAL A 240 -10.85 10.42 -0.83
C VAL A 240 -9.92 10.06 -1.99
N ALA A 241 -8.93 10.92 -2.29
CA ALA A 241 -7.94 10.64 -3.32
C ALA A 241 -7.11 9.39 -3.01
N LEU A 242 -6.74 9.18 -1.75
CA LEU A 242 -6.02 7.98 -1.31
C LEU A 242 -6.87 6.72 -1.52
N GLU A 243 -8.13 6.73 -1.10
CA GLU A 243 -9.06 5.60 -1.24
C GLU A 243 -9.31 5.23 -2.72
N LEU A 244 -9.44 6.26 -3.58
CA LEU A 244 -9.54 6.08 -5.03
C LEU A 244 -8.25 5.47 -5.61
N HIS A 245 -7.09 6.00 -5.20
CA HIS A 245 -5.79 5.56 -5.73
C HIS A 245 -5.47 4.11 -5.37
N VAL A 246 -5.74 3.70 -4.14
CA VAL A 246 -5.49 2.31 -3.67
C VAL A 246 -6.62 1.33 -4.01
N GLY A 247 -7.71 1.80 -4.59
CA GLY A 247 -8.83 0.96 -5.04
C GLY A 247 -9.80 0.51 -3.96
N ARG A 248 -9.63 0.94 -2.70
CA ARG A 248 -10.52 0.52 -1.59
C ARG A 248 -11.95 1.03 -1.74
N CYS A 249 -12.13 2.22 -2.31
CA CYS A 249 -13.47 2.76 -2.58
C CYS A 249 -14.31 1.91 -3.55
N TYR A 250 -13.69 0.99 -4.28
CA TYR A 250 -14.39 0.07 -5.19
C TYR A 250 -14.84 -1.23 -4.51
N SER A 251 -14.46 -1.46 -3.25
CA SER A 251 -14.83 -2.67 -2.50
C SER A 251 -16.33 -2.96 -2.45
N PRO A 252 -17.23 -1.97 -2.33
CA PRO A 252 -18.68 -2.22 -2.34
C PRO A 252 -19.18 -2.82 -3.66
N PHE A 253 -18.49 -2.58 -4.78
CA PHE A 253 -18.86 -3.04 -6.12
C PHE A 253 -18.08 -4.28 -6.56
N LEU A 254 -16.80 -4.35 -6.22
CA LEU A 254 -15.86 -5.38 -6.68
C LEU A 254 -15.57 -6.45 -5.62
N GLY A 255 -15.98 -6.23 -4.37
CA GLY A 255 -15.65 -7.13 -3.26
C GLY A 255 -14.13 -7.37 -3.15
N PRO A 256 -13.69 -8.63 -2.97
CA PRO A 256 -12.26 -8.97 -2.86
C PRO A 256 -11.43 -8.62 -4.10
N LEU A 257 -12.06 -8.44 -5.27
CA LEU A 257 -11.34 -8.06 -6.50
C LEU A 257 -10.79 -6.64 -6.43
N SER A 258 -11.29 -5.79 -5.53
CA SER A 258 -10.74 -4.44 -5.28
C SER A 258 -9.28 -4.48 -4.85
N ASP A 259 -8.83 -5.55 -4.18
CA ASP A 259 -7.43 -5.72 -3.78
C ASP A 259 -6.50 -5.94 -4.97
N LEU A 260 -7.03 -6.47 -6.08
CA LEU A 260 -6.28 -6.67 -7.32
C LEU A 260 -6.17 -5.39 -8.17
N PHE A 261 -6.90 -4.33 -7.84
CA PHE A 261 -6.96 -3.10 -8.63
C PHE A 261 -5.57 -2.51 -8.89
N VAL A 262 -4.76 -2.34 -7.84
CA VAL A 262 -3.41 -1.76 -7.94
C VAL A 262 -2.50 -2.70 -8.73
N PHE A 263 -2.58 -4.00 -8.49
CA PHE A 263 -1.77 -5.01 -9.20
C PHE A 263 -2.08 -5.02 -10.70
N ILE A 264 -3.35 -5.11 -11.07
CA ILE A 264 -3.77 -5.14 -12.49
C ILE A 264 -3.40 -3.83 -13.19
N SER A 265 -3.64 -2.68 -12.54
CA SER A 265 -3.28 -1.38 -13.08
C SER A 265 -1.77 -1.25 -13.31
N GLY A 266 -0.94 -1.67 -12.34
CA GLY A 266 0.51 -1.68 -12.47
C GLY A 266 1.00 -2.60 -13.59
N LEU A 267 0.40 -3.78 -13.72
CA LEU A 267 0.71 -4.73 -14.81
C LEU A 267 0.39 -4.12 -16.19
N LEU A 268 -0.79 -3.51 -16.35
CA LEU A 268 -1.19 -2.86 -17.59
C LEU A 268 -0.25 -1.70 -17.95
N ILE A 269 0.09 -0.84 -16.98
CA ILE A 269 1.06 0.25 -17.18
C ILE A 269 2.41 -0.32 -17.63
N THR A 270 2.90 -1.36 -16.97
CA THR A 270 4.16 -2.03 -17.31
C THR A 270 4.15 -2.55 -18.75
N LEU A 271 3.08 -3.25 -19.15
CA LEU A 271 2.93 -3.76 -20.52
C LEU A 271 2.89 -2.64 -21.57
N VAL A 272 2.17 -1.55 -21.29
CA VAL A 272 2.10 -0.37 -22.19
C VAL A 272 3.48 0.28 -22.34
N LEU A 273 4.22 0.48 -21.24
CA LEU A 273 5.55 1.08 -21.27
C LEU A 273 6.54 0.22 -22.07
N LEU A 274 6.58 -1.09 -21.80
CA LEU A 274 7.48 -2.02 -22.51
C LEU A 274 7.14 -2.11 -24.00
N SER A 275 5.85 -2.22 -24.36
CA SER A 275 5.43 -2.26 -25.76
C SER A 275 5.79 -0.98 -26.51
N GLY A 276 5.58 0.19 -25.88
CA GLY A 276 5.96 1.48 -26.44
C GLY A 276 7.48 1.59 -26.68
N TYR A 277 8.27 1.14 -25.71
CA TYR A 277 9.74 1.11 -25.84
C TYR A 277 10.21 0.20 -26.98
N ILE A 278 9.69 -1.02 -27.07
CA ILE A 278 10.03 -1.98 -28.12
C ILE A 278 9.71 -1.40 -29.52
N ILE A 279 8.53 -0.80 -29.68
CA ILE A 279 8.12 -0.19 -30.95
C ILE A 279 9.09 0.95 -31.34
N LEU A 280 9.41 1.81 -30.40
CA LEU A 280 10.31 2.93 -30.63
C LEU A 280 11.73 2.47 -30.98
N HIS A 281 12.24 1.46 -30.27
CA HIS A 281 13.57 0.89 -30.50
C HIS A 281 13.67 0.22 -31.89
N ARG A 282 12.66 -0.57 -32.27
CA ARG A 282 12.58 -1.21 -33.61
C ARG A 282 12.53 -0.17 -34.72
N ARG A 283 11.80 0.94 -34.55
CA ARG A 283 11.76 2.04 -35.54
C ARG A 283 13.12 2.72 -35.70
N LYS A 284 13.84 2.98 -34.60
CA LYS A 284 15.20 3.55 -34.66
C LYS A 284 16.17 2.63 -35.39
N LYS A 285 16.07 1.30 -35.17
CA LYS A 285 16.94 0.31 -35.85
C LYS A 285 16.66 0.20 -37.33
N LYS A 286 15.41 0.33 -37.77
CA LYS A 286 15.02 0.26 -39.19
C LYS A 286 15.35 1.53 -40.00
N ASN A 287 15.47 2.70 -39.35
CA ASN A 287 15.79 3.99 -39.98
C ASN A 287 16.98 4.66 -39.32
N PRO A 288 18.24 4.16 -39.54
CA PRO A 288 19.42 4.75 -38.96
C PRO A 288 19.84 6.11 -39.55
N LYS A 289 19.18 6.55 -40.65
CA LYS A 289 19.56 7.77 -41.43
C LYS A 289 18.64 8.98 -41.20
N LEU A 290 17.96 9.10 -40.07
CA LEU A 290 17.39 10.40 -39.70
C LEU A 290 18.52 11.24 -39.10
N PRO A 291 19.02 12.31 -39.78
CA PRO A 291 20.08 13.13 -39.22
C PRO A 291 19.58 13.77 -37.94
N ARG A 292 20.43 13.76 -36.91
CA ARG A 292 20.28 14.66 -35.77
C ARG A 292 20.28 16.09 -36.34
N LYS A 293 19.10 16.65 -36.63
CA LYS A 293 19.00 18.10 -36.74
C LYS A 293 19.28 18.63 -35.35
N SER A 294 20.48 19.20 -35.22
CA SER A 294 20.92 20.05 -34.13
C SER A 294 19.79 20.99 -33.74
N LEU A 295 19.45 20.97 -32.49
CA LEU A 295 18.71 22.03 -31.81
C LEU A 295 19.68 23.14 -31.45
#